data_c5d457ed08d51d6c399acea338b09ef2
#
_entry.id   c5d457ed08d51d6c399acea338b09ef2
#
_cell.length_a   1.000
_cell.length_b   1.000
_cell.length_c   1.000
_cell.angle_alpha   90.00
_cell.angle_beta   90.00
_cell.angle_gamma   90.00
#
_symmetry.space_group_name_H-M   'P 1'
#
loop_
_entity.id
_entity.type
_entity.pdbx_description
1 polymer ?
#
loop_
_entity_poly.entity_id
_entity_poly.type
_entity_poly.pdbx_seq_one_letter_code
_entity_poly.pdbx_strand_id
1 'polypeptide(L)'
;YEYNGESKKISKSFKVAKKEANVKVSTAVKVDKNVVPKETKVEFTFVVENQGDTTIENCTISAPVLNGGNAVSKAFSVAPGDVKYITYIGTIMKTINVEPTLKYTAAGKNYSRNMESLKVTMSSASLSMAATAESTTIEAGENAKFNLVIKNDGNVDLKNLVVKDASGN
;
A
#
# COMPACT_ATOMS: atom_id res chain seq x y z
N TYR A 1 9.98 30.17 -60.66
CA TYR A 1 9.64 31.33 -61.45
C TYR A 1 10.57 31.42 -62.66
N GLU A 2 10.10 31.99 -63.70
CA GLU A 2 10.87 32.27 -64.91
C GLU A 2 11.20 33.74 -65.00
N TYR A 3 12.45 34.08 -65.37
CA TYR A 3 12.88 35.44 -65.64
C TYR A 3 13.85 35.42 -66.83
N ASN A 4 13.54 36.20 -67.85
CA ASN A 4 14.29 36.29 -69.13
C ASN A 4 14.52 34.90 -69.78
N GLY A 5 13.52 33.99 -69.79
CA GLY A 5 13.59 32.66 -70.37
C GLY A 5 14.42 31.66 -69.55
N GLU A 6 14.92 32.01 -68.34
CA GLU A 6 15.60 31.11 -67.41
C GLU A 6 14.68 30.69 -66.27
N SER A 7 14.53 29.37 -66.10
CA SER A 7 13.81 28.82 -64.93
C SER A 7 14.68 28.84 -63.71
N LYS A 8 14.24 29.54 -62.63
CA LYS A 8 14.91 29.57 -61.33
C LYS A 8 14.09 28.83 -60.29
N LYS A 9 14.70 27.87 -59.62
CA LYS A 9 14.10 27.10 -58.54
C LYS A 9 14.60 27.63 -57.19
N ILE A 10 13.66 28.03 -56.34
CA ILE A 10 13.95 28.32 -54.92
C ILE A 10 13.49 27.14 -54.09
N SER A 11 14.34 26.55 -53.31
CA SER A 11 14.02 25.51 -52.32
C SER A 11 14.41 25.97 -50.93
N LYS A 12 13.52 25.70 -49.98
CA LYS A 12 13.80 25.92 -48.53
C LYS A 12 13.56 24.59 -47.84
N SER A 13 14.57 24.14 -47.13
CA SER A 13 14.46 22.94 -46.28
C SER A 13 14.08 23.35 -44.83
N PHE A 14 13.18 22.59 -44.22
CA PHE A 14 12.82 22.71 -42.83
C PHE A 14 13.26 21.44 -42.10
N LYS A 15 13.87 21.60 -40.93
CA LYS A 15 14.20 20.49 -40.04
C LYS A 15 13.12 20.40 -38.98
N VAL A 16 12.35 19.35 -39.00
CA VAL A 16 11.34 19.05 -37.95
C VAL A 16 11.96 18.00 -37.02
N ALA A 17 12.19 18.37 -35.78
CA ALA A 17 12.59 17.41 -34.75
C ALA A 17 11.34 16.79 -34.11
N LYS A 18 11.32 15.46 -34.00
CA LYS A 18 10.31 14.76 -33.21
C LYS A 18 10.55 15.04 -31.73
N LYS A 19 9.55 15.57 -31.01
CA LYS A 19 9.61 15.70 -29.57
C LYS A 19 9.61 14.28 -28.95
N GLU A 20 10.59 13.99 -28.10
CA GLU A 20 10.59 12.76 -27.30
C GLU A 20 9.46 12.82 -26.28
N ALA A 21 8.75 11.70 -26.12
CA ALA A 21 7.69 11.57 -25.12
C ALA A 21 8.30 11.52 -23.72
N ASN A 22 7.77 12.35 -22.82
CA ASN A 22 8.12 12.32 -21.39
C ASN A 22 7.17 11.35 -20.67
N VAL A 23 7.68 10.18 -20.30
CA VAL A 23 6.95 9.16 -19.54
C VAL A 23 7.31 9.27 -18.07
N LYS A 24 6.40 9.81 -17.26
CA LYS A 24 6.57 9.98 -15.83
C LYS A 24 5.29 9.54 -15.10
N VAL A 25 5.41 8.53 -14.26
CA VAL A 25 4.28 7.94 -13.54
C VAL A 25 4.55 7.97 -12.04
N SER A 26 3.61 8.45 -11.24
CA SER A 26 3.58 8.35 -9.79
C SER A 26 2.59 7.29 -9.35
N THR A 27 2.88 6.59 -8.25
CA THR A 27 2.01 5.54 -7.72
C THR A 27 1.96 5.60 -6.20
N ALA A 28 0.82 5.25 -5.62
CA ALA A 28 0.66 5.05 -4.18
C ALA A 28 -0.26 3.86 -3.90
N VAL A 29 -0.14 3.28 -2.71
CA VAL A 29 -1.02 2.23 -2.21
C VAL A 29 -1.55 2.64 -0.85
N LYS A 30 -2.85 2.46 -0.64
CA LYS A 30 -3.54 2.74 0.62
C LYS A 30 -4.39 1.55 1.03
N VAL A 31 -4.68 1.46 2.31
CA VAL A 31 -5.57 0.46 2.89
C VAL A 31 -6.47 1.13 3.92
N ASP A 32 -7.72 0.70 4.03
CA ASP A 32 -8.67 1.23 5.00
C ASP A 32 -8.34 0.79 6.44
N LYS A 33 -7.74 -0.41 6.61
CA LYS A 33 -7.35 -0.98 7.91
C LYS A 33 -6.07 -1.78 7.76
N ASN A 34 -5.07 -1.49 8.59
CA ASN A 34 -3.76 -2.17 8.55
C ASN A 34 -3.55 -3.20 9.68
N VAL A 35 -4.44 -3.21 10.69
CA VAL A 35 -4.50 -4.25 11.75
C VAL A 35 -5.93 -4.75 11.83
N VAL A 36 -6.15 -6.04 11.58
CA VAL A 36 -7.48 -6.61 11.43
C VAL A 36 -7.58 -8.03 12.01
N PRO A 37 -8.75 -8.44 12.52
CA PRO A 37 -9.03 -9.84 12.82
C PRO A 37 -8.94 -10.72 11.57
N LYS A 38 -8.76 -12.03 11.78
CA LYS A 38 -8.86 -13.04 10.72
C LYS A 38 -10.21 -12.94 10.00
N GLU A 39 -10.23 -13.25 8.71
CA GLU A 39 -11.44 -13.24 7.85
C GLU A 39 -12.06 -11.85 7.63
N THR A 40 -11.32 -10.78 7.96
CA THR A 40 -11.77 -9.40 7.70
C THR A 40 -11.59 -9.03 6.24
N LYS A 41 -12.62 -8.41 5.67
CA LYS A 41 -12.54 -7.75 4.36
C LYS A 41 -11.84 -6.41 4.53
N VAL A 42 -10.84 -6.17 3.70
CA VAL A 42 -10.01 -4.96 3.69
C VAL A 42 -10.02 -4.38 2.29
N GLU A 43 -10.23 -3.07 2.19
CA GLU A 43 -10.21 -2.34 0.92
C GLU A 43 -8.80 -1.78 0.67
N PHE A 44 -8.22 -2.17 -0.46
CA PHE A 44 -6.96 -1.65 -1.00
C PHE A 44 -7.26 -0.64 -2.10
N THR A 45 -6.67 0.55 -2.01
CA THR A 45 -6.74 1.58 -3.05
C THR A 45 -5.37 1.76 -3.67
N PHE A 46 -5.24 1.47 -4.96
CA PHE A 46 -4.06 1.72 -5.77
C PHE A 46 -4.26 3.01 -6.54
N VAL A 47 -3.31 3.92 -6.44
CA VAL A 47 -3.34 5.22 -7.11
C VAL A 47 -2.29 5.22 -8.20
N VAL A 48 -2.66 5.64 -9.40
CA VAL A 48 -1.76 5.81 -10.55
C VAL A 48 -1.98 7.21 -11.12
N GLU A 49 -0.94 8.01 -11.11
CA GLU A 49 -0.92 9.37 -11.65
C GLU A 49 0.04 9.44 -12.84
N ASN A 50 -0.42 9.99 -13.94
CA ASN A 50 0.40 10.24 -15.12
C ASN A 50 0.92 11.68 -15.10
N GLN A 51 2.16 11.87 -14.68
CA GLN A 51 2.87 13.15 -14.64
C GLN A 51 3.66 13.44 -15.92
N GLY A 52 3.53 12.60 -16.92
CA GLY A 52 4.16 12.74 -18.24
C GLY A 52 3.32 13.56 -19.23
N ASP A 53 3.73 13.56 -20.50
CA ASP A 53 3.05 14.27 -21.58
C ASP A 53 2.43 13.32 -22.64
N THR A 54 2.42 12.03 -22.35
CA THR A 54 1.81 11.00 -23.20
C THR A 54 0.90 10.09 -22.39
N THR A 55 -0.20 9.64 -22.98
CA THR A 55 -1.11 8.69 -22.33
C THR A 55 -0.38 7.39 -21.99
N ILE A 56 -0.58 6.88 -20.78
CA ILE A 56 -0.20 5.52 -20.43
C ILE A 56 -1.40 4.59 -20.65
N GLU A 57 -1.17 3.49 -21.34
CA GLU A 57 -2.20 2.57 -21.80
C GLU A 57 -1.95 1.15 -21.31
N ASN A 58 -2.97 0.29 -21.43
CA ASN A 58 -2.90 -1.11 -21.02
C ASN A 58 -2.36 -1.29 -19.59
N CYS A 59 -2.66 -0.31 -18.72
CA CYS A 59 -2.26 -0.36 -17.32
C CYS A 59 -2.94 -1.54 -16.64
N THR A 60 -2.16 -2.38 -15.96
CA THR A 60 -2.65 -3.47 -15.12
C THR A 60 -1.88 -3.50 -13.82
N ILE A 61 -2.59 -3.74 -12.71
CA ILE A 61 -1.98 -3.86 -11.39
C ILE A 61 -2.04 -5.32 -10.95
N SER A 62 -0.90 -5.88 -10.59
CA SER A 62 -0.77 -7.20 -10.01
C SER A 62 -0.35 -7.07 -8.56
N ALA A 63 -1.03 -7.80 -7.66
CA ALA A 63 -0.69 -7.95 -6.26
C ALA A 63 -0.88 -9.43 -5.88
N PRO A 64 0.13 -10.29 -6.10
CA PRO A 64 -0.02 -11.75 -6.07
C PRO A 64 -0.61 -12.29 -4.78
N VAL A 65 -0.25 -11.68 -3.64
CA VAL A 65 -0.75 -12.12 -2.31
C VAL A 65 -2.25 -11.86 -2.13
N LEU A 66 -2.85 -10.93 -2.89
CA LEU A 66 -4.27 -10.59 -2.78
C LEU A 66 -5.15 -11.43 -3.70
N ASN A 67 -4.66 -11.80 -4.89
CA ASN A 67 -5.48 -12.42 -5.94
C ASN A 67 -4.81 -13.65 -6.59
N GLY A 68 -4.03 -14.40 -5.83
CA GLY A 68 -3.43 -15.65 -6.29
C GLY A 68 -2.56 -15.52 -7.55
N GLY A 69 -1.89 -14.38 -7.73
CA GLY A 69 -1.04 -14.08 -8.90
C GLY A 69 -1.75 -13.39 -10.06
N ASN A 70 -3.08 -13.31 -10.04
CA ASN A 70 -3.84 -12.58 -11.06
C ASN A 70 -3.79 -11.07 -10.84
N ALA A 71 -4.13 -10.30 -11.88
CA ALA A 71 -4.29 -8.86 -11.77
C ALA A 71 -5.45 -8.50 -10.82
N VAL A 72 -5.27 -7.47 -10.01
CA VAL A 72 -6.30 -6.89 -9.14
C VAL A 72 -7.11 -5.80 -9.84
N SER A 73 -6.79 -5.49 -11.10
CA SER A 73 -7.52 -4.53 -11.95
C SER A 73 -7.79 -5.13 -13.33
N LYS A 74 -8.87 -4.67 -13.97
CA LYS A 74 -8.98 -4.72 -15.42
C LYS A 74 -7.96 -3.76 -16.04
N ALA A 75 -7.68 -3.89 -17.34
CA ALA A 75 -6.84 -2.94 -18.05
C ALA A 75 -7.51 -1.55 -18.09
N PHE A 76 -6.71 -0.49 -17.89
CA PHE A 76 -7.15 0.91 -17.93
C PHE A 76 -6.10 1.80 -18.60
N SER A 77 -6.43 3.05 -18.85
CA SER A 77 -5.52 4.09 -19.34
C SER A 77 -5.59 5.33 -18.45
N VAL A 78 -4.52 6.13 -18.46
CA VAL A 78 -4.44 7.40 -17.73
C VAL A 78 -3.84 8.45 -18.65
N ALA A 79 -4.62 9.50 -18.98
CA ALA A 79 -4.16 10.61 -19.79
C ALA A 79 -3.13 11.49 -19.05
N PRO A 80 -2.35 12.32 -19.76
CA PRO A 80 -1.44 13.27 -19.14
C PRO A 80 -2.13 14.15 -18.10
N GLY A 81 -1.58 14.21 -16.87
CA GLY A 81 -2.11 14.98 -15.75
C GLY A 81 -3.25 14.32 -14.99
N ASP A 82 -3.77 13.19 -15.46
CA ASP A 82 -4.87 12.48 -14.78
C ASP A 82 -4.37 11.57 -13.66
N VAL A 83 -5.29 11.30 -12.71
CA VAL A 83 -5.11 10.34 -11.62
C VAL A 83 -6.20 9.26 -11.71
N LYS A 84 -5.81 7.99 -11.56
CA LYS A 84 -6.72 6.86 -11.51
C LYS A 84 -6.65 6.17 -10.16
N TYR A 85 -7.83 5.89 -9.58
CA TYR A 85 -8.00 5.13 -8.35
C TYR A 85 -8.59 3.76 -8.70
N ILE A 86 -7.93 2.71 -8.24
CA ILE A 86 -8.37 1.32 -8.43
C ILE A 86 -8.56 0.71 -7.06
N THR A 87 -9.75 0.23 -6.76
CA THR A 87 -10.06 -0.44 -5.50
C THR A 87 -10.11 -1.96 -5.67
N TYR A 88 -9.64 -2.68 -4.66
CA TYR A 88 -9.73 -4.13 -4.57
C TYR A 88 -10.06 -4.52 -3.12
N ILE A 89 -11.04 -5.40 -2.94
CA ILE A 89 -11.42 -5.93 -1.61
C ILE A 89 -10.84 -7.33 -1.47
N GLY A 90 -9.92 -7.48 -0.51
CA GLY A 90 -9.31 -8.75 -0.15
C GLY A 90 -9.77 -9.23 1.23
N THR A 91 -9.89 -10.56 1.41
CA THR A 91 -10.14 -11.15 2.73
C THR A 91 -8.82 -11.55 3.37
N ILE A 92 -8.55 -11.04 4.58
CA ILE A 92 -7.28 -11.24 5.28
C ILE A 92 -7.38 -12.47 6.17
N MET A 93 -6.60 -13.51 5.82
CA MET A 93 -6.55 -14.79 6.53
C MET A 93 -5.30 -14.94 7.41
N LYS A 94 -4.26 -14.11 7.16
CA LYS A 94 -2.98 -14.05 7.87
C LYS A 94 -2.34 -12.68 7.65
N THR A 95 -1.33 -12.35 8.42
CA THR A 95 -0.48 -11.17 8.13
C THR A 95 0.12 -11.30 6.73
N ILE A 96 0.00 -10.25 5.91
CA ILE A 96 0.49 -10.19 4.53
C ILE A 96 1.31 -8.92 4.28
N ASN A 97 2.30 -9.05 3.40
CA ASN A 97 2.93 -7.92 2.73
C ASN A 97 2.39 -7.86 1.29
N VAL A 98 1.83 -6.73 0.93
CA VAL A 98 1.33 -6.45 -0.42
C VAL A 98 2.42 -5.70 -1.17
N GLU A 99 2.92 -6.29 -2.24
CA GLU A 99 3.97 -5.74 -3.10
C GLU A 99 3.43 -5.63 -4.53
N PRO A 100 2.69 -4.55 -4.83
CA PRO A 100 2.04 -4.43 -6.12
C PRO A 100 3.01 -4.00 -7.20
N THR A 101 2.72 -4.43 -8.43
CA THR A 101 3.45 -4.03 -9.63
C THR A 101 2.47 -3.48 -10.65
N LEU A 102 2.74 -2.27 -11.15
CA LEU A 102 2.04 -1.66 -12.29
C LEU A 102 2.78 -2.00 -13.58
N LYS A 103 2.07 -2.57 -14.56
CA LYS A 103 2.55 -2.71 -15.95
C LYS A 103 1.74 -1.79 -16.84
N TYR A 104 2.38 -1.14 -17.81
CA TYR A 104 1.72 -0.23 -18.74
C TYR A 104 2.53 -0.07 -20.03
N THR A 105 1.89 0.49 -21.05
CA THR A 105 2.55 0.91 -22.30
C THR A 105 2.49 2.43 -22.42
N ALA A 106 3.56 3.04 -22.94
CA ALA A 106 3.60 4.47 -23.24
C ALA A 106 4.54 4.72 -24.41
N ALA A 107 4.18 5.58 -25.35
CA ALA A 107 4.96 5.90 -26.55
C ALA A 107 5.47 4.64 -27.31
N GLY A 108 4.66 3.59 -27.35
CA GLY A 108 4.98 2.32 -28.02
C GLY A 108 5.96 1.41 -27.28
N LYS A 109 6.30 1.71 -26.02
CA LYS A 109 7.20 0.90 -25.17
C LYS A 109 6.46 0.33 -23.97
N ASN A 110 6.88 -0.84 -23.50
CA ASN A 110 6.35 -1.48 -22.31
C ASN A 110 7.19 -1.11 -21.07
N TYR A 111 6.48 -0.86 -19.96
CA TYR A 111 7.06 -0.50 -18.68
C TYR A 111 6.52 -1.41 -17.58
N SER A 112 7.34 -1.63 -16.57
CA SER A 112 6.96 -2.29 -15.32
C SER A 112 7.51 -1.48 -14.15
N ARG A 113 6.68 -1.20 -13.15
CA ARG A 113 7.03 -0.40 -11.98
C ARG A 113 6.53 -1.05 -10.72
N ASN A 114 7.41 -1.28 -9.76
CA ASN A 114 7.01 -1.66 -8.42
C ASN A 114 6.37 -0.45 -7.73
N MET A 115 5.21 -0.67 -7.13
CA MET A 115 4.53 0.31 -6.30
C MET A 115 5.06 0.21 -4.86
N GLU A 116 4.67 1.15 -4.00
CA GLU A 116 5.00 1.10 -2.58
C GLU A 116 4.41 -0.18 -1.95
N SER A 117 5.21 -0.84 -1.09
CA SER A 117 4.75 -2.02 -0.36
C SER A 117 3.93 -1.61 0.86
N LEU A 118 2.95 -2.44 1.21
CA LEU A 118 2.05 -2.21 2.33
C LEU A 118 1.84 -3.50 3.13
N LYS A 119 1.90 -3.39 4.47
CA LYS A 119 1.67 -4.53 5.37
C LYS A 119 0.28 -4.44 6.00
N VAL A 120 -0.46 -5.55 5.95
CA VAL A 120 -1.69 -5.76 6.75
C VAL A 120 -1.40 -6.85 7.77
N THR A 121 -1.57 -6.52 9.05
CA THR A 121 -1.23 -7.37 10.19
C THR A 121 -2.51 -7.97 10.79
N MET A 122 -2.49 -9.26 11.10
CA MET A 122 -3.57 -9.84 11.90
C MET A 122 -3.51 -9.31 13.34
N SER A 123 -4.67 -8.97 13.88
CA SER A 123 -4.81 -8.59 15.27
C SER A 123 -4.52 -9.80 16.19
N SER A 124 -3.82 -9.53 17.26
CA SER A 124 -3.50 -10.50 18.30
C SER A 124 -3.65 -9.86 19.67
N ALA A 125 -4.52 -10.41 20.50
CA ALA A 125 -4.62 -10.06 21.90
C ALA A 125 -3.69 -10.99 22.71
N SER A 126 -2.79 -10.42 23.48
CA SER A 126 -1.88 -11.17 24.35
C SER A 126 -1.59 -10.34 25.59
N LEU A 127 -1.62 -10.98 26.74
CA LEU A 127 -1.40 -10.36 28.04
C LEU A 127 -0.42 -11.20 28.85
N SER A 128 0.55 -10.55 29.45
CA SER A 128 1.38 -11.15 30.51
C SER A 128 1.23 -10.39 31.82
N MET A 129 1.38 -11.10 32.93
CA MET A 129 1.34 -10.53 34.25
C MET A 129 2.47 -11.13 35.11
N ALA A 130 3.15 -10.26 35.84
CA ALA A 130 4.09 -10.63 36.88
C ALA A 130 3.63 -10.05 38.25
N ALA A 131 3.74 -10.82 39.30
CA ALA A 131 3.45 -10.39 40.66
C ALA A 131 4.70 -10.59 41.55
N THR A 132 5.04 -9.58 42.33
CA THR A 132 6.12 -9.65 43.32
C THR A 132 5.61 -9.14 44.66
N ALA A 133 5.88 -9.86 45.73
CA ALA A 133 5.61 -9.39 47.09
C ALA A 133 6.69 -8.38 47.53
N GLU A 134 6.32 -7.32 48.24
CA GLU A 134 7.29 -6.38 48.84
C GLU A 134 8.10 -7.06 49.97
N SER A 135 7.46 -8.01 50.67
CA SER A 135 8.12 -8.83 51.68
C SER A 135 7.66 -10.29 51.55
N THR A 136 8.56 -11.22 51.73
CA THR A 136 8.28 -12.66 51.75
C THR A 136 7.85 -13.17 53.15
N THR A 137 7.97 -12.33 54.19
CA THR A 137 7.57 -12.62 55.57
C THR A 137 6.77 -11.44 56.10
N ILE A 138 5.64 -11.71 56.76
CA ILE A 138 4.78 -10.72 57.43
C ILE A 138 4.36 -11.30 58.79
N GLU A 139 4.10 -10.45 59.78
CA GLU A 139 3.55 -10.85 61.05
C GLU A 139 2.05 -11.15 60.98
N ALA A 140 1.55 -11.94 61.92
CA ALA A 140 0.13 -12.27 61.98
C ALA A 140 -0.71 -10.99 62.17
N GLY A 141 -1.66 -10.75 61.25
CA GLY A 141 -2.51 -9.56 61.25
C GLY A 141 -2.03 -8.39 60.38
N GLU A 142 -0.83 -8.48 59.80
CA GLU A 142 -0.32 -7.48 58.84
C GLU A 142 -0.85 -7.71 57.42
N ASN A 143 -0.91 -6.62 56.67
CA ASN A 143 -1.29 -6.67 55.27
C ASN A 143 -0.09 -6.95 54.37
N ALA A 144 -0.18 -7.99 53.55
CA ALA A 144 0.80 -8.23 52.47
C ALA A 144 0.59 -7.24 51.29
N LYS A 145 1.69 -6.67 50.83
CA LYS A 145 1.69 -5.81 49.64
C LYS A 145 2.31 -6.52 48.45
N PHE A 146 1.66 -6.38 47.29
CA PHE A 146 2.13 -6.97 46.06
C PHE A 146 2.23 -5.90 44.98
N ASN A 147 3.31 -5.95 44.22
CA ASN A 147 3.47 -5.17 42.99
C ASN A 147 3.06 -6.05 41.80
N LEU A 148 2.07 -5.57 41.02
CA LEU A 148 1.59 -6.24 39.81
C LEU A 148 2.06 -5.48 38.59
N VAL A 149 2.73 -6.15 37.67
CA VAL A 149 3.11 -5.62 36.36
C VAL A 149 2.28 -6.34 35.33
N ILE A 150 1.44 -5.58 34.61
CA ILE A 150 0.58 -6.09 33.54
C ILE A 150 1.10 -5.51 32.23
N LYS A 151 1.37 -6.37 31.25
CA LYS A 151 1.91 -5.97 29.95
C LYS A 151 1.01 -6.49 28.83
N ASN A 152 0.63 -5.59 27.91
CA ASN A 152 0.02 -5.97 26.65
C ASN A 152 1.11 -6.38 25.67
N ASP A 153 1.23 -7.66 25.37
CA ASP A 153 2.19 -8.23 24.43
C ASP A 153 1.56 -8.43 23.03
N GLY A 154 0.29 -8.06 22.87
CA GLY A 154 -0.43 -8.08 21.59
C GLY A 154 -0.23 -6.81 20.78
N ASN A 155 -1.00 -6.68 19.71
CA ASN A 155 -1.00 -5.52 18.79
C ASN A 155 -2.35 -4.80 18.72
N VAL A 156 -3.23 -5.04 19.69
CA VAL A 156 -4.53 -4.39 19.85
C VAL A 156 -4.70 -3.89 21.28
N ASP A 157 -5.48 -2.84 21.47
CA ASP A 157 -5.82 -2.33 22.78
C ASP A 157 -6.65 -3.37 23.57
N LEU A 158 -6.29 -3.58 24.82
CA LEU A 158 -7.05 -4.39 25.75
C LEU A 158 -7.85 -3.47 26.66
N LYS A 159 -9.14 -3.77 26.85
CA LYS A 159 -10.06 -2.97 27.68
C LYS A 159 -10.69 -3.84 28.75
N ASN A 160 -11.18 -3.19 29.81
CA ASN A 160 -11.90 -3.84 30.92
C ASN A 160 -11.09 -4.96 31.59
N LEU A 161 -9.77 -4.73 31.77
CA LEU A 161 -8.92 -5.66 32.49
C LEU A 161 -9.32 -5.68 33.98
N VAL A 162 -9.50 -6.87 34.51
CA VAL A 162 -9.79 -7.11 35.91
C VAL A 162 -8.77 -8.10 36.45
N VAL A 163 -8.12 -7.75 37.53
CA VAL A 163 -7.22 -8.66 38.25
C VAL A 163 -7.99 -9.21 39.43
N LYS A 164 -7.98 -10.51 39.62
CA LYS A 164 -8.63 -11.21 40.72
C LYS A 164 -7.63 -12.13 41.42
N ASP A 165 -7.82 -12.32 42.73
CA ASP A 165 -7.11 -13.35 43.47
C ASP A 165 -7.68 -14.76 43.18
N ALA A 166 -7.09 -15.79 43.80
CA ALA A 166 -7.56 -17.18 43.64
C ALA A 166 -8.97 -17.41 44.20
N SER A 167 -9.48 -16.50 45.05
CA SER A 167 -10.83 -16.55 45.64
C SER A 167 -11.86 -15.80 44.79
N GLY A 168 -11.41 -15.12 43.73
CA GLY A 168 -12.26 -14.41 42.79
C GLY A 168 -12.62 -12.98 43.23
N ASN A 169 -11.93 -12.42 44.23
CA ASN A 169 -12.08 -11.04 44.69
C ASN A 169 -11.26 -10.05 43.86
#